data_271b121c39ff05ff9d4aa6204325d5cc
#
_entry.id   271b121c39ff05ff9d4aa6204325d5cc
#
_cell.length_a   1.000
_cell.length_b   1.000
_cell.length_c   1.000
_cell.angle_alpha   90.00
_cell.angle_beta   90.00
_cell.angle_gamma   90.00
#
_symmetry.space_group_name_H-M   'P 1'
#
loop_
_entity.id
_entity.type
_entity.pdbx_description
1 polymer ?
#
loop_
_entity_poly.entity_id
_entity_poly.type
_entity_poly.pdbx_seq_one_letter_code
_entity_poly.pdbx_strand_id
1 'polypeptide(L)'
;MNQIKSIFLMLIATIFWGTAFSAQSRGMQFVGPILFVMLRSLVTLTALSIIIIIADSIRNKKFSLISNNISGANYKILLYGGFWCGLALALASIFQQYGLLSAKVGKSGFITSLYIIIVPVLGIFFKRKTSFFLWIASILALLGTYLLCGGISGINKEDIFLLCCSLLFAFHIIITDHYAPSCNWLHLSRMQFASAVILSAVLSLLFREEWSWNKIMQSAPFWLFCGLGSGTVAFTLQIYAQKYLHPVSASLLMSFESVFAVIGGWLFLHEQMSKSEIIGSAIILMSIIIAQLPPFKFFRRKSK
;
A
#
# COMPACT_ATOMS: atom_id res chain seq x y z
N MET A 1 -12.09 -10.77 19.38
CA MET A 1 -13.00 -9.98 18.51
C MET A 1 -12.24 -8.99 17.64
N ASN A 2 -11.32 -8.17 18.14
CA ASN A 2 -10.58 -7.17 17.34
C ASN A 2 -9.68 -7.78 16.26
N GLN A 3 -9.06 -8.94 16.49
CA GLN A 3 -8.15 -9.57 15.54
C GLN A 3 -8.89 -10.10 14.29
N ILE A 4 -10.01 -10.81 14.47
CA ILE A 4 -10.85 -11.31 13.36
C ILE A 4 -11.39 -10.14 12.53
N LYS A 5 -11.88 -9.09 13.22
CA LYS A 5 -12.32 -7.86 12.56
C LYS A 5 -11.20 -7.23 11.73
N SER A 6 -9.97 -7.18 12.26
CA SER A 6 -8.81 -6.62 11.56
C SER A 6 -8.42 -7.43 10.33
N ILE A 7 -8.51 -8.75 10.38
CA ILE A 7 -8.29 -9.63 9.21
C ILE A 7 -9.32 -9.29 8.13
N PHE A 8 -10.61 -9.24 8.47
CA PHE A 8 -11.67 -8.94 7.51
C PHE A 8 -11.52 -7.54 6.89
N LEU A 9 -11.21 -6.53 7.70
CA LEU A 9 -10.98 -5.15 7.21
C LEU A 9 -9.75 -5.08 6.29
N MET A 10 -8.68 -5.84 6.57
CA MET A 10 -7.51 -5.91 5.71
C MET A 10 -7.85 -6.55 4.36
N LEU A 11 -8.65 -7.61 4.34
CA LEU A 11 -9.12 -8.24 3.08
C LEU A 11 -9.96 -7.27 2.24
N ILE A 12 -10.83 -6.47 2.86
CA ILE A 12 -11.55 -5.41 2.15
C ILE A 12 -10.57 -4.41 1.52
N ALA A 13 -9.54 -4.02 2.26
CA ALA A 13 -8.53 -3.09 1.75
C ALA A 13 -7.83 -3.63 0.50
N THR A 14 -7.56 -4.94 0.43
CA THR A 14 -6.87 -5.55 -0.74
C THR A 14 -7.72 -5.52 -2.01
N ILE A 15 -9.05 -5.55 -1.91
CA ILE A 15 -9.96 -5.39 -3.06
C ILE A 15 -9.76 -4.00 -3.67
N PHE A 16 -9.76 -2.95 -2.83
CA PHE A 16 -9.56 -1.59 -3.30
C PHE A 16 -8.15 -1.39 -3.88
N TRP A 17 -7.11 -1.94 -3.26
CA TRP A 17 -5.75 -1.83 -3.80
C TRP A 17 -5.59 -2.56 -5.12
N GLY A 18 -6.03 -3.83 -5.21
CA GLY A 18 -5.92 -4.60 -6.44
C GLY A 18 -6.65 -3.95 -7.61
N THR A 19 -7.89 -3.52 -7.41
CA THR A 19 -8.65 -2.82 -8.47
C THR A 19 -8.08 -1.44 -8.79
N ALA A 20 -7.43 -0.77 -7.83
CA ALA A 20 -6.79 0.52 -8.05
C ALA A 20 -5.62 0.45 -9.04
N PHE A 21 -4.93 -0.69 -9.20
CA PHE A 21 -3.85 -0.82 -10.19
C PHE A 21 -4.35 -0.52 -11.62
N SER A 22 -5.54 -1.03 -11.98
CA SER A 22 -6.14 -0.75 -13.30
C SER A 22 -6.49 0.73 -13.47
N ALA A 23 -7.05 1.36 -12.43
CA ALA A 23 -7.35 2.79 -12.46
C ALA A 23 -6.07 3.63 -12.54
N GLN A 24 -5.02 3.26 -11.82
CA GLN A 24 -3.71 3.92 -11.87
C GLN A 24 -3.11 3.86 -13.28
N SER A 25 -3.09 2.68 -13.90
CA SER A 25 -2.59 2.49 -15.26
C SER A 25 -3.34 3.36 -16.28
N ARG A 26 -4.67 3.42 -16.20
CA ARG A 26 -5.49 4.28 -17.07
C ARG A 26 -5.29 5.76 -16.80
N GLY A 27 -5.21 6.16 -15.53
CA GLY A 27 -5.08 7.57 -15.15
C GLY A 27 -3.76 8.19 -15.61
N MET A 28 -2.68 7.40 -15.63
CA MET A 28 -1.36 7.85 -16.09
C MET A 28 -1.23 8.02 -17.60
N GLN A 29 -2.25 7.66 -18.38
CA GLN A 29 -2.30 8.01 -19.80
C GLN A 29 -2.51 9.51 -20.04
N PHE A 30 -2.97 10.24 -19.01
CA PHE A 30 -3.29 11.67 -19.09
C PHE A 30 -2.31 12.54 -18.30
N VAL A 31 -1.79 12.05 -17.18
CA VAL A 31 -0.91 12.83 -16.27
C VAL A 31 0.32 12.01 -15.89
N GLY A 32 1.39 12.72 -15.49
CA GLY A 32 2.63 12.09 -15.06
C GLY A 32 2.47 11.25 -13.78
N PRO A 33 3.38 10.28 -13.55
CA PRO A 33 3.32 9.36 -12.41
C PRO A 33 3.29 10.05 -11.06
N ILE A 34 4.13 11.07 -10.85
CA ILE A 34 4.25 11.77 -9.55
C ILE A 34 3.03 12.67 -9.33
N LEU A 35 2.57 13.37 -10.38
CA LEU A 35 1.37 14.20 -10.34
C LEU A 35 0.13 13.34 -10.01
N PHE A 36 0.01 12.14 -10.57
CA PHE A 36 -1.07 11.21 -10.24
C PHE A 36 -1.05 10.83 -8.75
N VAL A 37 0.12 10.53 -8.18
CA VAL A 37 0.27 10.25 -6.74
C VAL A 37 -0.15 11.45 -5.91
N MET A 38 0.25 12.66 -6.30
CA MET A 38 -0.14 13.90 -5.63
C MET A 38 -1.64 14.09 -5.62
N LEU A 39 -2.30 13.97 -6.80
CA LEU A 39 -3.75 14.18 -6.95
C LEU A 39 -4.57 13.19 -6.11
N ARG A 40 -4.28 11.88 -6.20
CA ARG A 40 -4.98 10.87 -5.39
C ARG A 40 -4.76 11.05 -3.89
N SER A 41 -3.54 11.46 -3.49
CA SER A 41 -3.21 11.71 -2.10
C SER A 41 -3.91 12.96 -1.55
N LEU A 42 -4.09 13.99 -2.40
CA LEU A 42 -4.83 15.21 -2.06
C LEU A 42 -6.32 14.90 -1.82
N VAL A 43 -6.93 14.05 -2.66
CA VAL A 43 -8.31 13.57 -2.44
C VAL A 43 -8.42 12.84 -1.11
N THR A 44 -7.47 11.94 -0.83
CA THR A 44 -7.46 11.20 0.44
C THR A 44 -7.33 12.14 1.64
N LEU A 45 -6.39 13.08 1.59
CA LEU A 45 -6.18 14.07 2.65
C LEU A 45 -7.44 14.89 2.91
N THR A 46 -8.10 15.34 1.84
CA THR A 46 -9.36 16.11 1.93
C THR A 46 -10.49 15.27 2.52
N ALA A 47 -10.70 14.06 2.01
CA ALA A 47 -11.75 13.16 2.49
C ALA A 47 -11.55 12.80 3.97
N LEU A 48 -10.33 12.44 4.38
CA LEU A 48 -10.02 12.15 5.79
C LEU A 48 -10.20 13.37 6.68
N SER A 49 -9.86 14.57 6.21
CA SER A 49 -10.06 15.80 6.96
C SER A 49 -11.54 16.07 7.20
N ILE A 50 -12.38 15.88 6.19
CA ILE A 50 -13.84 16.00 6.30
C ILE A 50 -14.41 14.95 7.28
N ILE A 51 -13.99 13.68 7.15
CA ILE A 51 -14.43 12.59 8.05
C ILE A 51 -14.07 12.91 9.50
N ILE A 52 -12.85 13.39 9.76
CA ILE A 52 -12.40 13.75 11.12
C ILE A 52 -13.21 14.91 11.68
N ILE A 53 -13.44 15.98 10.89
CA ILE A 53 -14.25 17.13 11.29
C ILE A 53 -15.68 16.68 11.67
N ILE A 54 -16.31 15.87 10.84
CA ILE A 54 -17.66 15.33 11.11
C ILE A 54 -17.66 14.47 12.37
N ALA A 55 -16.71 13.53 12.50
CA ALA A 55 -16.63 12.64 13.66
C ALA A 55 -16.41 13.41 14.97
N ASP A 56 -15.50 14.41 14.96
CA ASP A 56 -15.24 15.25 16.13
C ASP A 56 -16.41 16.17 16.46
N SER A 57 -17.12 16.70 15.47
CA SER A 57 -18.31 17.53 15.67
C SER A 57 -19.47 16.74 16.29
N ILE A 58 -19.70 15.52 15.84
CA ILE A 58 -20.71 14.62 16.41
C ILE A 58 -20.34 14.27 17.88
N ARG A 59 -19.06 13.93 18.12
CA ARG A 59 -18.60 13.51 19.45
C ARG A 59 -18.62 14.65 20.47
N ASN A 60 -18.19 15.84 20.07
CA ASN A 60 -18.02 16.99 20.98
C ASN A 60 -19.28 17.88 21.03
N LYS A 61 -20.31 17.60 20.24
CA LYS A 61 -21.50 18.45 20.04
C LYS A 61 -21.17 19.92 19.70
N LYS A 62 -19.96 20.16 19.16
CA LYS A 62 -19.49 21.48 18.73
C LYS A 62 -18.70 21.31 17.44
N PHE A 63 -18.93 22.21 16.48
CA PHE A 63 -18.13 22.26 15.26
C PHE A 63 -16.71 22.75 15.60
N SER A 64 -15.70 21.93 15.29
CA SER A 64 -14.29 22.28 15.47
C SER A 64 -13.49 21.82 14.27
N LEU A 65 -12.80 22.76 13.64
CA LEU A 65 -11.86 22.49 12.54
C LEU A 65 -10.56 21.85 13.01
N ILE A 66 -10.25 21.98 14.32
CA ILE A 66 -9.03 21.43 14.94
C ILE A 66 -9.47 20.41 15.97
N SER A 67 -8.99 19.18 15.84
CA SER A 67 -9.27 18.14 16.85
C SER A 67 -8.58 18.48 18.17
N ASN A 68 -9.38 18.81 19.17
CA ASN A 68 -8.89 19.11 20.54
C ASN A 68 -8.51 17.84 21.33
N ASN A 69 -8.57 16.66 20.71
CA ASN A 69 -8.42 15.37 21.40
C ASN A 69 -6.99 14.80 21.38
N ILE A 70 -5.99 15.58 20.96
CA ILE A 70 -4.60 15.11 20.92
C ILE A 70 -3.81 15.83 22.01
N SER A 71 -3.37 15.09 23.04
CA SER A 71 -2.46 15.64 24.08
C SER A 71 -1.10 15.99 23.43
N GLY A 72 -0.39 16.99 23.98
CA GLY A 72 0.84 17.52 23.39
C GLY A 72 1.96 16.46 23.16
N ALA A 73 2.07 15.46 24.06
CA ALA A 73 3.02 14.34 23.89
C ALA A 73 2.65 13.44 22.72
N ASN A 74 1.37 13.11 22.54
CA ASN A 74 0.87 12.31 21.42
C ASN A 74 0.94 13.04 20.10
N TYR A 75 0.94 14.37 20.09
CA TYR A 75 1.06 15.18 18.89
C TYR A 75 2.43 15.04 18.20
N LYS A 76 3.52 15.04 18.95
CA LYS A 76 4.87 14.81 18.40
C LYS A 76 4.97 13.40 17.79
N ILE A 77 4.48 12.38 18.47
CA ILE A 77 4.49 11.00 17.96
C ILE A 77 3.67 10.91 16.66
N LEU A 78 2.53 11.59 16.60
CA LEU A 78 1.67 11.66 15.42
C LEU A 78 2.37 12.35 14.24
N LEU A 79 3.07 13.48 14.48
CA LEU A 79 3.81 14.19 13.44
C LEU A 79 4.97 13.34 12.89
N TYR A 80 5.79 12.76 13.76
CA TYR A 80 6.88 11.88 13.33
C TYR A 80 6.35 10.63 12.62
N GLY A 81 5.33 9.98 13.17
CA GLY A 81 4.70 8.83 12.55
C GLY A 81 4.10 9.17 11.18
N GLY A 82 3.37 10.29 11.10
CA GLY A 82 2.79 10.77 9.85
C GLY A 82 3.83 11.10 8.79
N PHE A 83 4.93 11.74 9.20
CA PHE A 83 6.05 12.08 8.30
C PHE A 83 6.72 10.80 7.74
N TRP A 84 7.16 9.88 8.59
CA TRP A 84 7.86 8.68 8.16
C TRP A 84 6.96 7.70 7.39
N CYS A 85 5.73 7.48 7.86
CA CYS A 85 4.75 6.69 7.10
C CYS A 85 4.45 7.34 5.74
N GLY A 86 4.27 8.66 5.69
CA GLY A 86 3.98 9.39 4.47
C GLY A 86 5.14 9.43 3.49
N LEU A 87 6.37 9.58 3.98
CA LEU A 87 7.58 9.51 3.17
C LEU A 87 7.71 8.14 2.49
N ALA A 88 7.61 7.06 3.27
CA ALA A 88 7.68 5.70 2.76
C ALA A 88 6.55 5.41 1.77
N LEU A 89 5.31 5.82 2.09
CA LEU A 89 4.14 5.66 1.24
C LEU A 89 4.27 6.40 -0.08
N ALA A 90 4.70 7.67 -0.05
CA ALA A 90 4.84 8.48 -1.26
C ALA A 90 5.91 7.92 -2.19
N LEU A 91 7.10 7.60 -1.66
CA LEU A 91 8.16 7.00 -2.45
C LEU A 91 7.74 5.64 -3.02
N ALA A 92 7.16 4.75 -2.20
CA ALA A 92 6.64 3.47 -2.69
C ALA A 92 5.62 3.66 -3.81
N SER A 93 4.69 4.61 -3.63
CA SER A 93 3.67 4.93 -4.62
C SER A 93 4.25 5.50 -5.91
N ILE A 94 5.24 6.37 -5.84
CA ILE A 94 5.90 6.95 -7.01
C ILE A 94 6.61 5.84 -7.80
N PHE A 95 7.39 4.99 -7.14
CA PHE A 95 8.04 3.85 -7.78
C PHE A 95 7.02 2.87 -8.39
N GLN A 96 5.89 2.65 -7.72
CA GLN A 96 4.79 1.84 -8.26
C GLN A 96 4.23 2.44 -9.55
N GLN A 97 4.02 3.75 -9.61
CA GLN A 97 3.51 4.40 -10.80
C GLN A 97 4.51 4.31 -11.97
N TYR A 98 5.80 4.53 -11.71
CA TYR A 98 6.83 4.32 -12.76
C TYR A 98 6.86 2.87 -13.25
N GLY A 99 6.68 1.89 -12.36
CA GLY A 99 6.58 0.49 -12.73
C GLY A 99 5.34 0.16 -13.56
N LEU A 100 4.23 0.86 -13.32
CA LEU A 100 2.96 0.68 -14.04
C LEU A 100 2.92 1.35 -15.43
N LEU A 101 3.92 2.12 -15.83
CA LEU A 101 3.90 2.82 -17.13
C LEU A 101 3.84 1.85 -18.31
N SER A 102 4.49 0.70 -18.23
CA SER A 102 4.50 -0.30 -19.30
C SER A 102 4.32 -1.74 -18.83
N ALA A 103 4.39 -2.00 -17.51
CA ALA A 103 4.14 -3.34 -16.98
C ALA A 103 2.64 -3.63 -16.92
N LYS A 104 2.27 -4.88 -17.20
CA LYS A 104 0.89 -5.35 -16.99
C LYS A 104 0.48 -5.19 -15.53
N VAL A 105 -0.77 -4.86 -15.31
CA VAL A 105 -1.35 -4.63 -13.97
C VAL A 105 -1.20 -5.87 -13.07
N GLY A 106 -1.52 -7.06 -13.60
CA GLY A 106 -1.35 -8.32 -12.87
C GLY A 106 0.11 -8.55 -12.44
N LYS A 107 1.09 -8.38 -13.35
CA LYS A 107 2.52 -8.50 -13.06
C LYS A 107 2.94 -7.48 -11.98
N SER A 108 2.49 -6.25 -12.12
CA SER A 108 2.80 -5.18 -11.16
C SER A 108 2.30 -5.49 -9.76
N GLY A 109 1.08 -6.00 -9.63
CA GLY A 109 0.52 -6.42 -8.34
C GLY A 109 1.32 -7.54 -7.68
N PHE A 110 1.76 -8.54 -8.45
CA PHE A 110 2.59 -9.63 -7.92
C PHE A 110 3.97 -9.17 -7.48
N ILE A 111 4.69 -8.36 -8.30
CA ILE A 111 6.02 -7.88 -7.93
C ILE A 111 5.93 -6.95 -6.71
N THR A 112 4.93 -6.06 -6.66
CA THR A 112 4.70 -5.21 -5.49
C THR A 112 4.48 -6.05 -4.24
N SER A 113 3.70 -7.13 -4.30
CA SER A 113 3.39 -7.98 -3.16
C SER A 113 4.58 -8.78 -2.59
N LEU A 114 5.78 -8.73 -3.21
CA LEU A 114 7.00 -9.30 -2.66
C LEU A 114 7.41 -8.69 -1.31
N TYR A 115 6.82 -7.56 -0.90
CA TYR A 115 6.97 -7.05 0.47
C TYR A 115 6.61 -8.09 1.54
N ILE A 116 5.78 -9.10 1.21
CA ILE A 116 5.44 -10.22 2.10
C ILE A 116 6.68 -10.98 2.57
N ILE A 117 7.72 -11.06 1.72
CA ILE A 117 8.98 -11.73 2.03
C ILE A 117 9.96 -10.73 2.63
N ILE A 118 9.95 -9.50 2.11
CA ILE A 118 10.86 -8.46 2.56
C ILE A 118 10.58 -8.07 4.02
N VAL A 119 9.31 -7.94 4.43
CA VAL A 119 8.91 -7.59 5.81
C VAL A 119 9.51 -8.55 6.84
N PRO A 120 9.37 -9.87 6.75
CA PRO A 120 9.98 -10.77 7.71
C PRO A 120 11.51 -10.83 7.60
N VAL A 121 12.09 -10.68 6.40
CA VAL A 121 13.55 -10.59 6.23
C VAL A 121 14.10 -9.35 6.96
N LEU A 122 13.49 -8.18 6.75
CA LEU A 122 13.83 -6.98 7.52
C LEU A 122 13.60 -7.18 9.03
N GLY A 123 12.60 -7.97 9.41
CA GLY A 123 12.32 -8.33 10.80
C GLY A 123 13.50 -9.00 11.52
N ILE A 124 14.36 -9.71 10.79
CA ILE A 124 15.58 -10.33 11.35
C ILE A 124 16.51 -9.26 11.91
N PHE A 125 16.72 -8.16 11.19
CA PHE A 125 17.53 -7.03 11.64
C PHE A 125 17.01 -6.41 12.94
N PHE A 126 15.70 -6.53 13.18
CA PHE A 126 15.06 -6.14 14.44
C PHE A 126 14.97 -7.30 15.45
N LYS A 127 15.84 -8.33 15.32
CA LYS A 127 15.93 -9.52 16.20
C LYS A 127 14.62 -10.31 16.31
N ARG A 128 13.76 -10.26 15.30
CA ARG A 128 12.52 -11.06 15.24
C ARG A 128 12.85 -12.45 14.69
N LYS A 129 12.34 -13.50 15.34
CA LYS A 129 12.56 -14.88 14.90
C LYS A 129 11.79 -15.16 13.62
N THR A 130 12.48 -15.72 12.62
CA THR A 130 11.91 -16.14 11.34
C THR A 130 11.71 -17.65 11.30
N SER A 131 10.62 -18.10 10.67
CA SER A 131 10.30 -19.53 10.50
C SER A 131 11.07 -20.12 9.32
N PHE A 132 11.41 -21.40 9.37
CA PHE A 132 12.00 -22.15 8.24
C PHE A 132 11.09 -22.10 7.00
N PHE A 133 9.78 -22.20 7.17
CA PHE A 133 8.81 -22.09 6.09
C PHE A 133 8.88 -20.75 5.34
N LEU A 134 9.28 -19.68 6.04
CA LEU A 134 9.46 -18.40 5.40
C LEU A 134 10.61 -18.38 4.39
N TRP A 135 11.70 -19.09 4.66
CA TRP A 135 12.81 -19.23 3.71
C TRP A 135 12.39 -20.02 2.46
N ILE A 136 11.64 -21.13 2.65
CA ILE A 136 11.06 -21.87 1.51
C ILE A 136 10.15 -20.97 0.69
N ALA A 137 9.26 -20.23 1.35
CA ALA A 137 8.38 -19.28 0.69
C ALA A 137 9.16 -18.21 -0.08
N SER A 138 10.25 -17.70 0.48
CA SER A 138 11.11 -16.70 -0.19
C SER A 138 11.71 -17.25 -1.49
N ILE A 139 12.22 -18.46 -1.47
CA ILE A 139 12.81 -19.10 -2.66
C ILE A 139 11.71 -19.32 -3.72
N LEU A 140 10.56 -19.83 -3.32
CA LEU A 140 9.42 -20.04 -4.25
C LEU A 140 8.93 -18.72 -4.84
N ALA A 141 8.83 -17.65 -4.05
CA ALA A 141 8.43 -16.35 -4.56
C ALA A 141 9.44 -15.77 -5.56
N LEU A 142 10.74 -15.94 -5.31
CA LEU A 142 11.78 -15.55 -6.28
C LEU A 142 11.67 -16.34 -7.58
N LEU A 143 11.45 -17.65 -7.52
CA LEU A 143 11.21 -18.50 -8.70
C LEU A 143 9.94 -18.07 -9.44
N GLY A 144 8.86 -17.83 -8.73
CA GLY A 144 7.60 -17.35 -9.31
C GLY A 144 7.76 -16.00 -9.99
N THR A 145 8.48 -15.06 -9.37
CA THR A 145 8.79 -13.75 -9.95
C THR A 145 9.66 -13.88 -11.20
N TYR A 146 10.65 -14.77 -11.18
CA TYR A 146 11.48 -15.06 -12.35
C TYR A 146 10.63 -15.50 -13.56
N LEU A 147 9.69 -16.43 -13.35
CA LEU A 147 8.77 -16.89 -14.40
C LEU A 147 7.79 -15.79 -14.85
N LEU A 148 7.31 -14.98 -13.89
CA LEU A 148 6.39 -13.88 -14.16
C LEU A 148 7.05 -12.77 -15.00
N CYS A 149 8.34 -12.52 -14.80
CA CYS A 149 9.11 -11.57 -15.59
C CYS A 149 9.59 -12.13 -16.94
N GLY A 150 9.35 -13.40 -17.26
CA GLY A 150 9.81 -14.03 -18.49
C GLY A 150 11.31 -14.37 -18.47
N GLY A 151 11.86 -14.67 -17.30
CA GLY A 151 13.29 -14.93 -17.10
C GLY A 151 14.12 -13.67 -16.89
N ILE A 152 15.44 -13.81 -16.80
CA ILE A 152 16.37 -12.67 -16.58
C ILE A 152 16.33 -11.69 -17.77
N SER A 153 16.23 -12.20 -18.98
CA SER A 153 16.14 -11.40 -20.21
C SER A 153 14.83 -10.61 -20.35
N GLY A 154 13.80 -10.99 -19.60
CA GLY A 154 12.51 -10.30 -19.56
C GLY A 154 12.39 -9.23 -18.48
N ILE A 155 13.43 -9.06 -17.63
CA ILE A 155 13.46 -8.00 -16.61
C ILE A 155 13.75 -6.66 -17.30
N ASN A 156 12.84 -5.74 -17.16
CA ASN A 156 12.96 -4.37 -17.66
C ASN A 156 13.12 -3.36 -16.49
N LYS A 157 13.30 -2.09 -16.83
CA LYS A 157 13.45 -1.03 -15.83
C LYS A 157 12.20 -0.86 -14.96
N GLU A 158 11.01 -1.12 -15.52
CA GLU A 158 9.74 -1.05 -14.82
C GLU A 158 9.65 -2.11 -13.70
N ASP A 159 10.16 -3.30 -13.94
CA ASP A 159 10.23 -4.35 -12.92
C ASP A 159 11.16 -3.94 -11.76
N ILE A 160 12.27 -3.24 -12.06
CA ILE A 160 13.17 -2.70 -11.03
C ILE A 160 12.44 -1.65 -10.17
N PHE A 161 11.65 -0.77 -10.80
CA PHE A 161 10.83 0.19 -10.07
C PHE A 161 9.83 -0.53 -9.16
N LEU A 162 9.18 -1.60 -9.61
CA LEU A 162 8.26 -2.39 -8.80
C LEU A 162 8.96 -3.12 -7.63
N LEU A 163 10.17 -3.60 -7.83
CA LEU A 163 10.97 -4.18 -6.74
C LEU A 163 11.36 -3.12 -5.70
N CYS A 164 11.78 -1.94 -6.13
CA CYS A 164 12.01 -0.80 -5.22
C CYS A 164 10.74 -0.40 -4.47
N CYS A 165 9.60 -0.37 -5.18
CA CYS A 165 8.28 -0.14 -4.59
C CYS A 165 7.97 -1.17 -3.49
N SER A 166 8.19 -2.45 -3.77
CA SER A 166 7.97 -3.53 -2.80
C SER A 166 8.83 -3.37 -1.53
N LEU A 167 10.10 -2.99 -1.68
CA LEU A 167 10.99 -2.69 -0.55
C LEU A 167 10.47 -1.50 0.26
N LEU A 168 10.06 -0.42 -0.40
CA LEU A 168 9.55 0.78 0.26
C LEU A 168 8.21 0.53 0.97
N PHE A 169 7.32 -0.30 0.40
CA PHE A 169 6.12 -0.74 1.10
C PHE A 169 6.43 -1.62 2.31
N ALA A 170 7.47 -2.46 2.24
CA ALA A 170 7.92 -3.22 3.41
C ALA A 170 8.36 -2.28 4.56
N PHE A 171 9.10 -1.22 4.25
CA PHE A 171 9.42 -0.18 5.24
C PHE A 171 8.16 0.53 5.75
N HIS A 172 7.24 0.91 4.86
CA HIS A 172 5.97 1.53 5.26
C HIS A 172 5.19 0.65 6.24
N ILE A 173 5.09 -0.67 5.99
CA ILE A 173 4.41 -1.62 6.87
C ILE A 173 5.07 -1.65 8.26
N ILE A 174 6.41 -1.70 8.32
CA ILE A 174 7.16 -1.75 9.58
C ILE A 174 7.03 -0.43 10.36
N ILE A 175 7.12 0.71 9.67
CA ILE A 175 6.96 2.04 10.28
C ILE A 175 5.53 2.20 10.81
N THR A 176 4.53 1.81 10.02
CA THR A 176 3.12 1.83 10.43
C THR A 176 2.89 0.94 11.66
N ASP A 177 3.48 -0.26 11.71
CA ASP A 177 3.40 -1.15 12.89
C ASP A 177 3.97 -0.49 14.15
N HIS A 178 5.02 0.29 14.01
CA HIS A 178 5.63 1.01 15.13
C HIS A 178 4.73 2.13 15.68
N TYR A 179 4.12 2.94 14.80
CA TYR A 179 3.38 4.13 15.21
C TYR A 179 1.88 3.91 15.44
N ALA A 180 1.24 2.96 14.71
CA ALA A 180 -0.20 2.75 14.78
C ALA A 180 -0.75 2.46 16.19
N PRO A 181 -0.05 1.73 17.09
CA PRO A 181 -0.55 1.50 18.44
C PRO A 181 -0.62 2.77 19.30
N SER A 182 0.29 3.71 19.06
CA SER A 182 0.45 4.94 19.87
C SER A 182 -0.35 6.12 19.33
N CYS A 183 -0.97 5.98 18.14
CA CYS A 183 -1.69 7.05 17.47
C CYS A 183 -3.17 6.70 17.27
N ASN A 184 -3.99 7.76 17.11
CA ASN A 184 -5.31 7.59 16.52
C ASN A 184 -5.14 7.26 15.04
N TRP A 185 -5.73 6.16 14.59
CA TRP A 185 -5.59 5.63 13.25
C TRP A 185 -6.07 6.58 12.13
N LEU A 186 -7.16 7.35 12.36
CA LEU A 186 -7.63 8.36 11.41
C LEU A 186 -6.66 9.53 11.29
N HIS A 187 -6.15 10.03 12.42
CA HIS A 187 -5.19 11.13 12.42
C HIS A 187 -3.84 10.71 11.82
N LEU A 188 -3.36 9.49 12.09
CA LEU A 188 -2.13 8.98 11.49
C LEU A 188 -2.30 8.82 9.97
N SER A 189 -3.45 8.29 9.52
CA SER A 189 -3.77 8.20 8.09
C SER A 189 -3.78 9.59 7.43
N ARG A 190 -4.42 10.58 8.03
CA ARG A 190 -4.43 11.95 7.52
C ARG A 190 -3.03 12.54 7.41
N MET A 191 -2.21 12.38 8.45
CA MET A 191 -0.85 12.95 8.49
C MET A 191 0.09 12.30 7.48
N GLN A 192 0.02 10.97 7.27
CA GLN A 192 0.82 10.32 6.24
C GLN A 192 0.45 10.81 4.82
N PHE A 193 -0.84 11.04 4.53
CA PHE A 193 -1.25 11.59 3.24
C PHE A 193 -0.91 13.08 3.09
N ALA A 194 -0.90 13.87 4.16
CA ALA A 194 -0.38 15.23 4.14
C ALA A 194 1.10 15.26 3.72
N SER A 195 1.92 14.39 4.32
CA SER A 195 3.34 14.26 3.95
C SER A 195 3.50 13.73 2.51
N ALA A 196 2.65 12.79 2.08
CA ALA A 196 2.68 12.29 0.71
C ALA A 196 2.32 13.36 -0.32
N VAL A 197 1.33 14.21 -0.06
CA VAL A 197 0.97 15.35 -0.93
C VAL A 197 2.13 16.31 -1.07
N ILE A 198 2.73 16.72 0.06
CA ILE A 198 3.85 17.68 0.04
C ILE A 198 5.03 17.13 -0.75
N LEU A 199 5.43 15.89 -0.46
CA LEU A 199 6.58 15.26 -1.13
C LEU A 199 6.31 15.08 -2.63
N SER A 200 5.15 14.53 -3.01
CA SER A 200 4.84 14.31 -4.43
C SER A 200 4.63 15.63 -5.19
N ALA A 201 4.07 16.67 -4.56
CA ALA A 201 3.98 18.00 -5.19
C ALA A 201 5.37 18.58 -5.47
N VAL A 202 6.26 18.56 -4.47
CA VAL A 202 7.65 19.03 -4.64
C VAL A 202 8.37 18.25 -5.73
N LEU A 203 8.27 16.93 -5.72
CA LEU A 203 8.93 16.07 -6.73
C LEU A 203 8.33 16.28 -8.12
N SER A 204 7.01 16.41 -8.28
CA SER A 204 6.37 16.66 -9.58
C SER A 204 6.85 17.99 -10.20
N LEU A 205 7.04 19.03 -9.38
CA LEU A 205 7.60 20.31 -9.81
C LEU A 205 9.09 20.19 -10.16
N LEU A 206 9.88 19.49 -9.34
CA LEU A 206 11.32 19.27 -9.59
C LEU A 206 11.57 18.47 -10.88
N PHE A 207 10.77 17.44 -11.12
CA PHE A 207 10.84 16.63 -12.35
C PHE A 207 10.11 17.26 -13.53
N ARG A 208 9.55 18.48 -13.35
CA ARG A 208 8.87 19.26 -14.38
C ARG A 208 7.75 18.49 -15.09
N GLU A 209 6.97 17.72 -14.36
CA GLU A 209 5.78 17.07 -14.92
C GLU A 209 4.78 18.13 -15.38
N GLU A 210 4.07 17.87 -16.46
CA GLU A 210 3.11 18.79 -17.06
C GLU A 210 1.84 18.91 -16.21
N TRP A 211 1.51 20.10 -15.75
CA TRP A 211 0.30 20.44 -14.99
C TRP A 211 -0.76 21.05 -15.90
N SER A 212 -1.32 20.26 -16.82
CA SER A 212 -2.39 20.68 -17.71
C SER A 212 -3.75 20.41 -17.07
N TRP A 213 -4.56 21.46 -16.87
CA TRP A 213 -5.89 21.33 -16.28
C TRP A 213 -6.79 20.34 -17.04
N ASN A 214 -6.76 20.40 -18.37
CA ASN A 214 -7.54 19.49 -19.21
C ASN A 214 -7.14 18.02 -19.00
N LYS A 215 -5.85 17.72 -18.95
CA LYS A 215 -5.32 16.36 -18.69
C LYS A 215 -5.64 15.89 -17.28
N ILE A 216 -5.54 16.78 -16.29
CA ILE A 216 -5.92 16.50 -14.89
C ILE A 216 -7.40 16.13 -14.81
N MET A 217 -8.29 16.87 -15.49
CA MET A 217 -9.72 16.57 -15.48
C MET A 217 -10.06 15.28 -16.24
N GLN A 218 -9.37 14.97 -17.33
CA GLN A 218 -9.53 13.68 -18.04
C GLN A 218 -9.11 12.49 -17.14
N SER A 219 -8.10 12.68 -16.31
CA SER A 219 -7.64 11.68 -15.33
C SER A 219 -8.52 11.59 -14.07
N ALA A 220 -9.49 12.53 -13.89
CA ALA A 220 -10.23 12.68 -12.63
C ALA A 220 -10.96 11.42 -12.16
N PRO A 221 -11.66 10.63 -12.99
CA PRO A 221 -12.33 9.41 -12.51
C PRO A 221 -11.36 8.43 -11.83
N PHE A 222 -10.13 8.37 -12.32
CA PHE A 222 -9.12 7.42 -11.87
C PHE A 222 -8.46 7.85 -10.56
N TRP A 223 -8.00 9.11 -10.46
CA TRP A 223 -7.39 9.57 -9.20
C TRP A 223 -8.42 9.81 -8.09
N LEU A 224 -9.69 10.11 -8.43
CA LEU A 224 -10.79 10.13 -7.45
C LEU A 224 -11.05 8.73 -6.89
N PHE A 225 -11.18 7.71 -7.76
CA PHE A 225 -11.37 6.33 -7.33
C PHE A 225 -10.20 5.85 -6.45
N CYS A 226 -8.95 6.11 -6.88
CA CYS A 226 -7.77 5.75 -6.10
C CYS A 226 -7.70 6.52 -4.77
N GLY A 227 -8.03 7.81 -4.75
CA GLY A 227 -8.01 8.63 -3.55
C GLY A 227 -9.06 8.22 -2.53
N LEU A 228 -10.30 7.97 -2.97
CA LEU A 228 -11.38 7.57 -2.07
C LEU A 228 -11.29 6.10 -1.68
N GLY A 229 -11.14 5.19 -2.64
CA GLY A 229 -11.10 3.75 -2.38
C GLY A 229 -9.76 3.30 -1.79
N SER A 230 -8.69 3.41 -2.57
CA SER A 230 -7.36 2.96 -2.15
C SER A 230 -6.78 3.82 -1.03
N GLY A 231 -6.84 5.14 -1.14
CA GLY A 231 -6.31 6.08 -0.15
C GLY A 231 -7.15 6.12 1.12
N THR A 232 -8.39 6.60 1.01
CA THR A 232 -9.23 6.89 2.18
C THR A 232 -9.68 5.61 2.87
N VAL A 233 -10.20 4.63 2.14
CA VAL A 233 -10.71 3.39 2.74
C VAL A 233 -9.56 2.45 3.06
N ALA A 234 -8.82 1.96 2.06
CA ALA A 234 -7.90 0.85 2.26
C ALA A 234 -6.72 1.17 3.18
N PHE A 235 -5.98 2.27 2.97
CA PHE A 235 -4.86 2.62 3.86
C PHE A 235 -5.31 2.95 5.29
N THR A 236 -6.51 3.51 5.45
CA THR A 236 -7.06 3.78 6.78
C THR A 236 -7.43 2.49 7.50
N LEU A 237 -8.03 1.52 6.79
CA LEU A 237 -8.29 0.18 7.32
C LEU A 237 -7.00 -0.58 7.65
N GLN A 238 -5.94 -0.42 6.84
CA GLN A 238 -4.61 -0.97 7.12
C GLN A 238 -4.07 -0.48 8.45
N ILE A 239 -4.04 0.84 8.68
CA ILE A 239 -3.50 1.42 9.93
C ILE A 239 -4.30 0.91 11.13
N TYR A 240 -5.64 0.86 11.00
CA TYR A 240 -6.50 0.28 12.04
C TYR A 240 -6.16 -1.19 12.30
N ALA A 241 -6.04 -1.99 11.24
CA ALA A 241 -5.77 -3.42 11.35
C ALA A 241 -4.37 -3.70 11.92
N GLN A 242 -3.34 -2.97 11.50
CA GLN A 242 -1.98 -3.10 12.00
C GLN A 242 -1.82 -2.73 13.48
N LYS A 243 -2.78 -2.02 14.05
CA LYS A 243 -2.84 -1.83 15.51
C LYS A 243 -3.03 -3.15 16.28
N TYR A 244 -3.64 -4.16 15.65
CA TYR A 244 -3.99 -5.44 16.27
C TYR A 244 -3.31 -6.65 15.61
N LEU A 245 -2.74 -6.49 14.43
CA LEU A 245 -2.04 -7.52 13.66
C LEU A 245 -0.52 -7.32 13.73
N HIS A 246 0.20 -8.43 13.74
CA HIS A 246 1.65 -8.40 13.57
C HIS A 246 2.00 -8.02 12.11
N PRO A 247 3.10 -7.28 11.84
CA PRO A 247 3.43 -6.81 10.49
C PRO A 247 3.57 -7.94 9.45
N VAL A 248 4.09 -9.10 9.84
CA VAL A 248 4.15 -10.29 8.96
C VAL A 248 2.74 -10.76 8.60
N SER A 249 1.80 -10.83 9.55
CA SER A 249 0.42 -11.22 9.28
C SER A 249 -0.30 -10.16 8.42
N ALA A 250 0.00 -8.89 8.65
CA ALA A 250 -0.54 -7.80 7.84
C ALA A 250 -0.05 -7.89 6.40
N SER A 251 1.26 -8.06 6.16
CA SER A 251 1.82 -8.19 4.81
C SER A 251 1.28 -9.41 4.07
N LEU A 252 1.05 -10.51 4.78
CA LEU A 252 0.41 -11.71 4.22
C LEU A 252 -1.01 -11.42 3.71
N LEU A 253 -1.82 -10.75 4.52
CA LEU A 253 -3.19 -10.39 4.11
C LEU A 253 -3.18 -9.38 2.98
N MET A 254 -2.29 -8.39 3.04
CA MET A 254 -2.16 -7.36 2.00
C MET A 254 -1.81 -7.95 0.64
N SER A 255 -1.02 -9.03 0.58
CA SER A 255 -0.59 -9.64 -0.69
C SER A 255 -1.74 -10.21 -1.55
N PHE A 256 -2.93 -10.41 -0.98
CA PHE A 256 -4.13 -10.70 -1.77
C PHE A 256 -4.47 -9.58 -2.78
N GLU A 257 -3.89 -8.38 -2.63
CA GLU A 257 -4.04 -7.32 -3.63
C GLU A 257 -3.56 -7.77 -5.02
N SER A 258 -2.56 -8.65 -5.09
CA SER A 258 -2.05 -9.19 -6.36
C SER A 258 -3.10 -10.01 -7.11
N VAL A 259 -3.92 -10.78 -6.40
CA VAL A 259 -5.03 -11.54 -6.98
C VAL A 259 -6.07 -10.59 -7.55
N PHE A 260 -6.45 -9.56 -6.78
CA PHE A 260 -7.40 -8.56 -7.26
C PHE A 260 -6.82 -7.66 -8.35
N ALA A 261 -5.49 -7.47 -8.42
CA ALA A 261 -4.84 -6.78 -9.51
C ALA A 261 -4.96 -7.57 -10.84
N VAL A 262 -4.76 -8.89 -10.80
CA VAL A 262 -5.00 -9.76 -11.98
C VAL A 262 -6.46 -9.70 -12.42
N ILE A 263 -7.40 -9.83 -11.49
CA ILE A 263 -8.83 -9.75 -11.79
C ILE A 263 -9.17 -8.37 -12.37
N GLY A 264 -8.65 -7.29 -11.80
CA GLY A 264 -8.84 -5.93 -12.29
C GLY A 264 -8.24 -5.72 -13.68
N GLY A 265 -7.02 -6.21 -13.94
CA GLY A 265 -6.37 -6.16 -15.25
C GLY A 265 -7.19 -6.89 -16.32
N TRP A 266 -7.67 -8.08 -16.01
CA TRP A 266 -8.52 -8.85 -16.89
C TRP A 266 -9.87 -8.16 -17.17
N LEU A 267 -10.57 -7.70 -16.13
CA LEU A 267 -11.92 -7.11 -16.27
C LEU A 267 -11.91 -5.72 -16.93
N PHE A 268 -10.97 -4.85 -16.54
CA PHE A 268 -11.00 -3.43 -16.92
C PHE A 268 -10.05 -3.08 -18.08
N LEU A 269 -8.96 -3.86 -18.25
CA LEU A 269 -7.95 -3.61 -19.28
C LEU A 269 -7.86 -4.71 -20.33
N HIS A 270 -8.65 -5.78 -20.19
CA HIS A 270 -8.62 -6.97 -21.07
C HIS A 270 -7.22 -7.59 -21.16
N GLU A 271 -6.43 -7.50 -20.09
CA GLU A 271 -5.11 -8.12 -20.04
C GLU A 271 -5.22 -9.63 -20.10
N GLN A 272 -4.40 -10.26 -20.96
CA GLN A 272 -4.24 -11.71 -21.00
C GLN A 272 -2.87 -12.09 -20.45
N MET A 273 -2.85 -13.10 -19.59
CA MET A 273 -1.61 -13.64 -19.07
C MET A 273 -1.09 -14.76 -19.96
N SER A 274 0.21 -14.76 -20.25
CA SER A 274 0.90 -15.87 -20.87
C SER A 274 0.93 -17.10 -19.93
N LYS A 275 1.18 -18.30 -20.46
CA LYS A 275 1.31 -19.51 -19.64
C LYS A 275 2.40 -19.37 -18.57
N SER A 276 3.54 -18.75 -18.89
CA SER A 276 4.62 -18.50 -17.93
C SER A 276 4.19 -17.55 -16.82
N GLU A 277 3.45 -16.47 -17.13
CA GLU A 277 2.92 -15.52 -16.16
C GLU A 277 1.90 -16.19 -15.23
N ILE A 278 1.04 -17.09 -15.73
CA ILE A 278 0.08 -17.84 -14.94
C ILE A 278 0.81 -18.78 -13.96
N ILE A 279 1.80 -19.55 -14.45
CA ILE A 279 2.57 -20.48 -13.61
C ILE A 279 3.35 -19.70 -12.54
N GLY A 280 4.02 -18.62 -12.93
CA GLY A 280 4.75 -17.75 -12.01
C GLY A 280 3.84 -17.19 -10.91
N SER A 281 2.66 -16.69 -11.29
CA SER A 281 1.64 -16.20 -10.35
C SER A 281 1.17 -17.27 -9.39
N ALA A 282 0.91 -18.50 -9.89
CA ALA A 282 0.50 -19.62 -9.06
C ALA A 282 1.59 -20.02 -8.04
N ILE A 283 2.87 -20.00 -8.44
CA ILE A 283 4.01 -20.26 -7.54
C ILE A 283 4.11 -19.18 -6.47
N ILE A 284 3.91 -17.90 -6.82
CA ILE A 284 3.91 -16.79 -5.84
C ILE A 284 2.75 -16.98 -4.84
N LEU A 285 1.53 -17.30 -5.31
CA LEU A 285 0.39 -17.58 -4.42
C LEU A 285 0.68 -18.75 -3.49
N MET A 286 1.27 -19.83 -4.01
CA MET A 286 1.69 -20.98 -3.19
C MET A 286 2.75 -20.56 -2.15
N SER A 287 3.70 -19.72 -2.52
CA SER A 287 4.71 -19.18 -1.58
C SER A 287 4.05 -18.40 -0.44
N ILE A 288 3.04 -17.58 -0.75
CA ILE A 288 2.25 -16.83 0.22
C ILE A 288 1.57 -17.79 1.21
N ILE A 289 0.95 -18.85 0.71
CA ILE A 289 0.29 -19.87 1.54
C ILE A 289 1.33 -20.59 2.43
N ILE A 290 2.47 -21.01 1.88
CA ILE A 290 3.53 -21.67 2.62
C ILE A 290 4.12 -20.75 3.70
N ALA A 291 4.30 -19.47 3.43
CA ALA A 291 4.77 -18.51 4.43
C ALA A 291 3.82 -18.37 5.63
N GLN A 292 2.55 -18.79 5.47
CA GLN A 292 1.54 -18.82 6.54
C GLN A 292 1.52 -20.14 7.32
N LEU A 293 2.14 -21.23 6.79
CA LEU A 293 2.22 -22.49 7.49
C LEU A 293 3.14 -22.39 8.72
N PRO A 294 2.90 -23.22 9.76
CA PRO A 294 3.14 -22.92 11.17
C PRO A 294 4.55 -22.48 11.55
N PRO A 295 4.62 -21.88 12.74
CA PRO A 295 3.71 -22.09 13.85
C PRO A 295 2.51 -21.18 13.81
N PHE A 296 1.33 -21.75 13.59
CA PHE A 296 0.01 -21.12 13.63
C PHE A 296 -0.33 -20.50 15.01
N LYS A 297 0.60 -19.78 15.59
CA LYS A 297 0.26 -18.78 16.58
C LYS A 297 0.21 -17.46 15.81
N PHE A 298 -0.97 -17.05 15.38
CA PHE A 298 -1.26 -15.66 15.15
C PHE A 298 -0.70 -14.93 16.37
N PHE A 299 0.50 -14.33 16.23
CA PHE A 299 1.21 -13.74 17.35
C PHE A 299 0.34 -12.65 17.94
N ARG A 300 -0.33 -12.99 19.03
CA ARG A 300 -1.08 -12.04 19.84
C ARG A 300 -0.07 -11.01 20.34
N ARG A 301 -0.20 -9.77 19.90
CA ARG A 301 0.56 -8.67 20.47
C ARG A 301 0.17 -8.63 21.95
N LYS A 302 1.13 -8.92 22.85
CA LYS A 302 0.92 -8.67 24.26
C LYS A 302 0.65 -7.18 24.39
N SER A 303 -0.52 -6.79 24.85
CA SER A 303 -0.79 -5.43 25.29
C SER A 303 0.21 -5.11 26.41
N LYS A 304 1.12 -4.18 26.13
CA LYS A 304 1.85 -3.49 27.20
C LYS A 304 0.97 -2.38 27.73
#